data_10e15479e95b80a2a296261da1311e5f
#
_entry.id   10e15479e95b80a2a296261da1311e5f
#
_cell.length_a   1.000
_cell.length_b   1.000
_cell.length_c   1.000
_cell.angle_alpha   90.00
_cell.angle_beta   90.00
_cell.angle_gamma   90.00
#
_symmetry.space_group_name_H-M   'P 1'
#
loop_
_entity.id
_entity.type
_entity.pdbx_description
1 polymer ?
#
loop_
_entity_poly.entity_id
_entity_poly.type
_entity_poly.pdbx_seq_one_letter_code
_entity_poly.pdbx_strand_id
1 'polypeptide(L)'
;AMIAVVLMLFLAVGIERLSSTSWQTSISAYYFTAVHAVFIAALCTIGACLIVYQGNTDTEEVVLNFSGFLAFVVAFVPTQREPLYGPGLPATYEVGMGIRNNVLALIITGVVVEIARIIINRSVDRRPLSPWAKRATLIGWAVIGVGILGYAAFPANFEAKGHTVAAVTMFVGIIAVIVLNALSAQSAQTGPSYVGGY
;
A
#
# COMPACT_ATOMS: atom_id res chain seq x y z
N ALA A 1 16.28 4.78 0.30
CA ALA A 1 15.12 5.69 0.56
C ALA A 1 14.12 5.03 1.51
N MET A 2 13.58 3.84 1.22
CA MET A 2 12.52 3.17 2.02
C MET A 2 12.92 2.92 3.48
N ILE A 3 14.15 2.45 3.75
CA ILE A 3 14.66 2.25 5.12
C ILE A 3 14.62 3.55 5.93
N ALA A 4 15.01 4.67 5.34
CA ALA A 4 14.99 5.96 6.03
C ALA A 4 13.58 6.39 6.42
N VAL A 5 12.59 6.14 5.55
CA VAL A 5 11.18 6.45 5.82
C VAL A 5 10.61 5.58 6.94
N VAL A 6 10.93 4.29 6.93
CA VAL A 6 10.53 3.37 8.00
C VAL A 6 11.16 3.77 9.33
N LEU A 7 12.46 4.11 9.34
CA LEU A 7 13.14 4.62 10.54
C LEU A 7 12.52 5.93 11.04
N MET A 8 12.19 6.87 10.14
CA MET A 8 11.51 8.12 10.50
C MET A 8 10.15 7.86 11.17
N LEU A 9 9.38 6.92 10.65
CA LEU A 9 8.10 6.54 11.26
C LEU A 9 8.30 5.94 12.66
N PHE A 10 9.23 5.01 12.81
CA PHE A 10 9.55 4.42 14.12
C PHE A 10 10.04 5.46 15.14
N LEU A 11 10.91 6.39 14.72
CA LEU A 11 11.37 7.48 15.57
C LEU A 11 10.23 8.40 15.98
N ALA A 12 9.35 8.78 15.04
CA ALA A 12 8.21 9.63 15.33
C ALA A 12 7.24 8.97 16.34
N VAL A 13 6.97 7.67 16.17
CA VAL A 13 6.16 6.86 17.10
C VAL A 13 6.86 6.75 18.47
N GLY A 14 8.18 6.57 18.50
CA GLY A 14 8.96 6.51 19.72
C GLY A 14 8.99 7.85 20.49
N ILE A 15 9.09 8.97 19.77
CA ILE A 15 9.03 10.32 20.37
C ILE A 15 7.63 10.59 20.93
N GLU A 16 6.60 10.25 20.20
CA GLU A 16 5.21 10.42 20.66
C GLU A 16 4.92 9.60 21.91
N ARG A 17 5.52 8.41 22.05
CA ARG A 17 5.44 7.60 23.26
C ARG A 17 5.94 8.33 24.50
N LEU A 18 6.86 9.27 24.38
CA LEU A 18 7.38 10.04 25.52
C LEU A 18 6.32 11.02 26.09
N SER A 19 5.36 11.43 25.27
CA SER A 19 4.24 12.32 25.66
C SER A 19 2.94 11.58 25.95
N SER A 20 2.90 10.26 25.79
CA SER A 20 1.71 9.43 25.99
C SER A 20 1.88 8.49 27.19
N THR A 21 0.76 8.08 27.81
CA THR A 21 0.75 7.18 28.97
C THR A 21 1.06 5.73 28.61
N SER A 22 0.77 5.33 27.35
CA SER A 22 1.00 3.98 26.84
C SER A 22 1.25 4.00 25.33
N TRP A 23 1.66 2.87 24.75
CA TRP A 23 1.62 2.68 23.30
C TRP A 23 0.18 2.68 22.83
N GLN A 24 -0.06 3.19 21.60
CA GLN A 24 -1.37 3.06 20.98
C GLN A 24 -1.68 1.57 20.70
N THR A 25 -2.97 1.25 20.60
CA THR A 25 -3.47 -0.11 20.38
C THR A 25 -2.97 -0.76 19.08
N SER A 26 -2.68 0.07 18.07
CA SER A 26 -2.15 -0.36 16.78
C SER A 26 -1.30 0.73 16.15
N ILE A 27 -0.45 0.36 15.19
CA ILE A 27 0.31 1.34 14.40
C ILE A 27 -0.63 2.29 13.63
N SER A 28 -1.80 1.82 13.20
CA SER A 28 -2.78 2.62 12.48
C SER A 28 -3.49 3.65 13.37
N ALA A 29 -3.53 3.43 14.69
CA ALA A 29 -4.10 4.40 15.64
C ALA A 29 -3.28 5.69 15.72
N TYR A 30 -1.97 5.64 15.36
CA TYR A 30 -1.12 6.83 15.26
C TYR A 30 -1.57 7.84 14.21
N TYR A 31 -2.47 7.44 13.30
CA TYR A 31 -3.15 8.38 12.42
C TYR A 31 -3.86 9.51 13.20
N PHE A 32 -4.35 9.26 14.41
CA PHE A 32 -5.09 10.21 15.21
C PHE A 32 -4.25 10.96 16.25
N THR A 33 -2.93 10.76 16.27
CA THR A 33 -1.99 11.36 17.21
C THR A 33 -1.21 12.51 16.58
N ALA A 34 -0.27 13.09 17.33
CA ALA A 34 0.66 14.10 16.81
C ALA A 34 1.53 13.58 15.63
N VAL A 35 1.65 12.26 15.48
CA VAL A 35 2.41 11.61 14.38
C VAL A 35 1.62 11.55 13.06
N HIS A 36 0.38 12.01 13.01
CA HIS A 36 -0.53 11.97 11.86
C HIS A 36 0.15 12.23 10.50
N ALA A 37 0.81 13.38 10.38
CA ALA A 37 1.44 13.77 9.12
C ALA A 37 2.59 12.83 8.72
N VAL A 38 3.40 12.40 9.69
CA VAL A 38 4.51 11.47 9.45
C VAL A 38 3.99 10.10 9.05
N PHE A 39 2.90 9.63 9.69
CA PHE A 39 2.25 8.36 9.37
C PHE A 39 1.77 8.34 7.91
N ILE A 40 1.00 9.35 7.48
CA ILE A 40 0.51 9.45 6.11
C ILE A 40 1.68 9.55 5.11
N ALA A 41 2.64 10.45 5.37
CA ALA A 41 3.78 10.65 4.49
C ALA A 41 4.62 9.38 4.34
N ALA A 42 4.83 8.63 5.42
CA ALA A 42 5.57 7.38 5.39
C ALA A 42 4.86 6.32 4.55
N LEU A 43 3.56 6.12 4.74
CA LEU A 43 2.79 5.15 3.95
C LEU A 43 2.73 5.53 2.46
N CYS A 44 2.52 6.82 2.14
CA CYS A 44 2.54 7.30 0.76
C CYS A 44 3.92 7.07 0.11
N THR A 45 5.00 7.32 0.85
CA THR A 45 6.36 7.10 0.34
C THR A 45 6.66 5.62 0.16
N ILE A 46 6.25 4.75 1.11
CA ILE A 46 6.36 3.30 0.97
C ILE A 46 5.58 2.84 -0.27
N GLY A 47 4.35 3.31 -0.44
CA GLY A 47 3.52 3.01 -1.61
C GLY A 47 4.20 3.39 -2.93
N ALA A 48 4.74 4.61 -3.00
CA ALA A 48 5.49 5.06 -4.16
C ALA A 48 6.74 4.22 -4.42
N CYS A 49 7.50 3.88 -3.37
CA CYS A 49 8.67 3.02 -3.48
C CYS A 49 8.32 1.61 -4.01
N LEU A 50 7.20 1.04 -3.56
CA LEU A 50 6.73 -0.27 -4.05
C LEU A 50 6.34 -0.21 -5.53
N ILE A 51 5.69 0.87 -5.98
CA ILE A 51 5.28 1.06 -7.38
C ILE A 51 6.49 1.30 -8.31
N VAL A 52 7.50 2.04 -7.84
CA VAL A 52 8.68 2.36 -8.65
C VAL A 52 9.70 1.22 -8.66
N TYR A 53 9.65 0.35 -7.66
CA TYR A 53 10.55 -0.80 -7.58
C TYR A 53 10.23 -1.81 -8.68
N GLN A 54 11.25 -2.19 -9.46
CA GLN A 54 11.13 -3.21 -10.49
C GLN A 54 11.33 -4.60 -9.86
N GLY A 55 10.32 -5.45 -9.99
CA GLY A 55 10.40 -6.86 -9.58
C GLY A 55 11.33 -7.66 -10.50
N ASN A 56 11.85 -8.77 -10.00
CA ASN A 56 12.65 -9.71 -10.80
C ASN A 56 11.80 -10.46 -11.84
N THR A 57 10.49 -10.53 -11.61
CA THR A 57 9.51 -11.18 -12.49
C THR A 57 8.30 -10.28 -12.69
N ASP A 58 7.59 -10.45 -13.83
CA ASP A 58 6.34 -9.74 -14.12
C ASP A 58 5.30 -9.89 -12.97
N THR A 59 5.28 -11.06 -12.32
CA THR A 59 4.34 -11.35 -11.24
C THR A 59 4.68 -10.52 -9.99
N GLU A 60 5.96 -10.45 -9.64
CA GLU A 60 6.43 -9.60 -8.53
C GLU A 60 6.11 -8.14 -8.79
N GLU A 61 6.38 -7.64 -9.99
CA GLU A 61 6.11 -6.26 -10.37
C GLU A 61 4.61 -5.92 -10.24
N VAL A 62 3.71 -6.79 -10.72
CA VAL A 62 2.26 -6.60 -10.60
C VAL A 62 1.83 -6.58 -9.13
N VAL A 63 2.34 -7.50 -8.30
CA VAL A 63 1.96 -7.59 -6.89
C VAL A 63 2.51 -6.40 -6.09
N LEU A 64 3.73 -5.94 -6.39
CA LEU A 64 4.32 -4.75 -5.77
C LEU A 64 3.53 -3.49 -6.10
N ASN A 65 3.20 -3.28 -7.38
CA ASN A 65 2.40 -2.15 -7.82
C ASN A 65 1.03 -2.13 -7.14
N PHE A 66 0.38 -3.28 -7.03
CA PHE A 66 -0.90 -3.42 -6.34
C PHE A 66 -0.78 -3.14 -4.83
N SER A 67 0.24 -3.70 -4.16
CA SER A 67 0.50 -3.45 -2.75
C SER A 67 0.83 -1.98 -2.49
N GLY A 68 1.58 -1.34 -3.38
CA GLY A 68 1.88 0.08 -3.33
C GLY A 68 0.63 0.95 -3.46
N PHE A 69 -0.29 0.59 -4.37
CA PHE A 69 -1.59 1.27 -4.47
C PHE A 69 -2.40 1.13 -3.16
N LEU A 70 -2.43 -0.06 -2.57
CA LEU A 70 -3.13 -0.27 -1.30
C LEU A 70 -2.50 0.50 -0.14
N ALA A 71 -1.19 0.77 -0.15
CA ALA A 71 -0.56 1.61 0.85
C ALA A 71 -1.12 3.05 0.85
N PHE A 72 -1.45 3.61 -0.32
CA PHE A 72 -2.16 4.89 -0.40
C PHE A 72 -3.58 4.79 0.17
N VAL A 73 -4.29 3.69 -0.08
CA VAL A 73 -5.62 3.47 0.54
C VAL A 73 -5.49 3.44 2.06
N VAL A 74 -4.51 2.71 2.60
CA VAL A 74 -4.24 2.65 4.06
C VAL A 74 -3.87 4.01 4.64
N ALA A 75 -3.13 4.84 3.88
CA ALA A 75 -2.75 6.19 4.30
C ALA A 75 -3.96 7.14 4.37
N PHE A 76 -4.89 7.02 3.42
CA PHE A 76 -6.00 7.98 3.26
C PHE A 76 -7.32 7.55 3.90
N VAL A 77 -7.49 6.26 4.16
CA VAL A 77 -8.65 5.71 4.86
C VAL A 77 -8.19 5.24 6.25
N PRO A 78 -8.33 6.06 7.30
CA PRO A 78 -7.86 5.67 8.63
C PRO A 78 -8.67 4.50 9.20
N THR A 79 -8.10 3.85 10.21
CA THR A 79 -8.81 2.89 11.05
C THR A 79 -9.93 3.58 11.85
N GLN A 80 -10.79 2.80 12.48
CA GLN A 80 -11.75 3.34 13.44
C GLN A 80 -11.00 4.04 14.59
N ARG A 81 -11.55 5.18 15.03
CA ARG A 81 -10.94 5.93 16.11
C ARG A 81 -11.17 5.23 17.43
N GLU A 82 -10.09 4.75 18.02
CA GLU A 82 -10.07 4.18 19.37
C GLU A 82 -9.69 5.27 20.40
N PRO A 83 -9.90 5.02 21.71
CA PRO A 83 -9.40 5.90 22.76
C PRO A 83 -7.88 6.07 22.66
N LEU A 84 -7.40 7.31 22.68
CA LEU A 84 -5.98 7.64 22.58
C LEU A 84 -5.31 7.67 23.95
N TYR A 85 -4.05 7.25 24.01
CA TYR A 85 -3.22 7.26 25.23
C TYR A 85 -2.32 8.49 25.31
N GLY A 86 -2.78 9.66 24.86
CA GLY A 86 -1.99 10.89 24.87
C GLY A 86 -2.60 11.97 23.99
N PRO A 87 -1.84 13.03 23.69
CA PRO A 87 -2.29 14.10 22.81
C PRO A 87 -2.63 13.57 21.41
N GLY A 88 -3.73 14.05 20.84
CA GLY A 88 -4.16 13.62 19.52
C GLY A 88 -4.96 14.68 18.81
N LEU A 89 -5.42 14.36 17.60
CA LEU A 89 -6.32 15.22 16.85
C LEU A 89 -7.62 15.46 17.63
N PRO A 90 -8.21 16.67 17.53
CA PRO A 90 -9.49 16.96 18.21
C PRO A 90 -10.56 15.91 17.91
N ALA A 91 -11.44 15.64 18.87
CA ALA A 91 -12.56 14.72 18.67
C ALA A 91 -13.51 15.19 17.54
N THR A 92 -13.54 16.50 17.29
CA THR A 92 -14.31 17.15 16.22
C THR A 92 -13.65 17.03 14.83
N TYR A 93 -12.47 16.40 14.71
CA TYR A 93 -11.81 16.20 13.42
C TYR A 93 -12.66 15.29 12.53
N GLU A 94 -13.23 15.89 11.48
CA GLU A 94 -14.13 15.21 10.55
C GLU A 94 -13.32 14.35 9.55
N VAL A 95 -13.20 13.09 9.85
CA VAL A 95 -12.47 12.12 9.00
C VAL A 95 -13.21 11.86 7.69
N GLY A 96 -14.55 11.81 7.71
CA GLY A 96 -15.38 11.43 6.57
C GLY A 96 -15.21 12.31 5.33
N MET A 97 -15.12 13.63 5.49
CA MET A 97 -14.84 14.53 4.36
C MET A 97 -13.44 14.31 3.78
N GLY A 98 -12.44 14.10 4.64
CA GLY A 98 -11.08 13.79 4.23
C GLY A 98 -11.02 12.47 3.43
N ILE A 99 -11.67 11.42 3.94
CA ILE A 99 -11.76 10.13 3.25
C ILE A 99 -12.38 10.33 1.86
N ARG A 100 -13.53 10.98 1.77
CA ARG A 100 -14.23 11.18 0.49
C ARG A 100 -13.36 11.89 -0.54
N ASN A 101 -12.73 12.99 -0.18
CA ASN A 101 -11.90 13.76 -1.10
C ASN A 101 -10.65 12.98 -1.53
N ASN A 102 -9.98 12.32 -0.59
CA ASN A 102 -8.75 11.60 -0.84
C ASN A 102 -9.00 10.32 -1.66
N VAL A 103 -10.08 9.58 -1.36
CA VAL A 103 -10.46 8.37 -2.12
C VAL A 103 -10.89 8.74 -3.54
N LEU A 104 -11.67 9.81 -3.73
CA LEU A 104 -12.02 10.29 -5.07
C LEU A 104 -10.78 10.71 -5.86
N ALA A 105 -9.86 11.46 -5.25
CA ALA A 105 -8.60 11.84 -5.89
C ALA A 105 -7.78 10.61 -6.28
N LEU A 106 -7.70 9.60 -5.42
CA LEU A 106 -6.99 8.34 -5.69
C LEU A 106 -7.65 7.57 -6.85
N ILE A 107 -8.98 7.46 -6.88
CA ILE A 107 -9.72 6.81 -7.97
C ILE A 107 -9.47 7.54 -9.29
N ILE A 108 -9.63 8.86 -9.31
CA ILE A 108 -9.43 9.67 -10.53
C ILE A 108 -7.99 9.51 -11.03
N THR A 109 -7.00 9.62 -10.14
CA THR A 109 -5.59 9.42 -10.50
C THR A 109 -5.34 8.03 -11.04
N GLY A 110 -5.89 6.99 -10.40
CA GLY A 110 -5.77 5.61 -10.86
C GLY A 110 -6.34 5.42 -12.27
N VAL A 111 -7.51 5.99 -12.55
CA VAL A 111 -8.12 5.95 -13.89
C VAL A 111 -7.25 6.67 -14.92
N VAL A 112 -6.75 7.87 -14.61
CA VAL A 112 -5.88 8.64 -15.53
C VAL A 112 -4.59 7.87 -15.83
N VAL A 113 -3.94 7.31 -14.81
CA VAL A 113 -2.72 6.51 -14.97
C VAL A 113 -2.99 5.27 -15.83
N GLU A 114 -4.13 4.59 -15.61
CA GLU A 114 -4.48 3.41 -16.40
C GLU A 114 -4.76 3.75 -17.87
N ILE A 115 -5.47 4.84 -18.14
CA ILE A 115 -5.67 5.34 -19.51
C ILE A 115 -4.32 5.65 -20.16
N ALA A 116 -3.44 6.35 -19.47
CA ALA A 116 -2.09 6.66 -19.97
C ALA A 116 -1.30 5.36 -20.27
N ARG A 117 -1.37 4.37 -19.38
CA ARG A 117 -0.75 3.05 -19.56
C ARG A 117 -1.28 2.34 -20.81
N ILE A 118 -2.59 2.35 -21.04
CA ILE A 118 -3.20 1.75 -22.23
C ILE A 118 -2.73 2.44 -23.51
N ILE A 119 -2.66 3.77 -23.51
CA ILE A 119 -2.21 4.56 -24.67
C ILE A 119 -0.73 4.25 -24.97
N ILE A 120 0.12 4.27 -23.94
CA ILE A 120 1.55 3.98 -24.10
C ILE A 120 1.77 2.54 -24.57
N ASN A 121 1.07 1.58 -24.00
CA ASN A 121 1.21 0.16 -24.37
C ASN A 121 0.78 -0.15 -25.80
N ARG A 122 -0.14 0.65 -26.38
CA ARG A 122 -0.49 0.54 -27.81
C ARG A 122 0.62 1.03 -28.75
N SER A 123 1.51 1.90 -28.23
CA SER A 123 2.59 2.50 -29.01
C SER A 123 3.92 1.75 -28.86
N VAL A 124 4.02 0.80 -27.92
CA VAL A 124 5.25 0.04 -27.62
C VAL A 124 4.94 -1.45 -27.71
N ASP A 125 5.70 -2.15 -28.52
CA ASP A 125 5.62 -3.62 -28.63
C ASP A 125 6.22 -4.24 -27.35
N ARG A 126 5.35 -4.58 -26.37
CA ARG A 126 5.76 -5.17 -25.10
C ARG A 126 5.57 -6.69 -25.13
N ARG A 127 6.49 -7.40 -24.49
CA ARG A 127 6.34 -8.83 -24.25
C ARG A 127 5.03 -9.12 -23.50
N PRO A 128 4.30 -10.17 -23.88
CA PRO A 128 3.07 -10.55 -23.17
C PRO A 128 3.41 -10.97 -21.72
N LEU A 129 2.57 -10.52 -20.79
CA LEU A 129 2.68 -10.92 -19.39
C LEU A 129 2.61 -12.43 -19.21
N SER A 130 3.34 -12.95 -18.25
CA SER A 130 3.25 -14.35 -17.83
C SER A 130 1.83 -14.73 -17.37
N PRO A 131 1.44 -16.01 -17.43
CA PRO A 131 0.11 -16.44 -16.99
C PRO A 131 -0.20 -16.06 -15.54
N TRP A 132 0.79 -16.12 -14.65
CA TRP A 132 0.66 -15.73 -13.25
C TRP A 132 0.50 -14.23 -13.07
N ALA A 133 1.25 -13.42 -13.81
CA ALA A 133 1.11 -11.96 -13.82
C ALA A 133 -0.28 -11.53 -14.30
N LYS A 134 -0.83 -12.19 -15.33
CA LYS A 134 -2.21 -11.94 -15.80
C LYS A 134 -3.24 -12.25 -14.72
N ARG A 135 -3.09 -13.37 -13.99
CA ARG A 135 -3.97 -13.72 -12.87
C ARG A 135 -3.85 -12.71 -11.74
N ALA A 136 -2.63 -12.34 -11.34
CA ALA A 136 -2.41 -11.32 -10.31
C ALA A 136 -3.04 -9.97 -10.70
N THR A 137 -2.90 -9.54 -11.95
CA THR A 137 -3.55 -8.34 -12.48
C THR A 137 -5.07 -8.43 -12.39
N LEU A 138 -5.67 -9.55 -12.79
CA LEU A 138 -7.12 -9.75 -12.71
C LEU A 138 -7.63 -9.70 -11.26
N ILE A 139 -6.92 -10.37 -10.35
CA ILE A 139 -7.26 -10.35 -8.91
C ILE A 139 -7.14 -8.92 -8.37
N GLY A 140 -6.06 -8.20 -8.70
CA GLY A 140 -5.87 -6.81 -8.29
C GLY A 140 -7.01 -5.91 -8.76
N TRP A 141 -7.41 -6.00 -10.02
CA TRP A 141 -8.55 -5.26 -10.56
C TRP A 141 -9.88 -5.64 -9.92
N ALA A 142 -10.09 -6.92 -9.62
CA ALA A 142 -11.29 -7.37 -8.91
C ALA A 142 -11.35 -6.77 -7.50
N VAL A 143 -10.25 -6.75 -6.74
CA VAL A 143 -10.18 -6.15 -5.40
C VAL A 143 -10.43 -4.65 -5.47
N ILE A 144 -9.80 -3.93 -6.41
CA ILE A 144 -10.01 -2.49 -6.61
C ILE A 144 -11.48 -2.23 -6.97
N GLY A 145 -12.06 -3.00 -7.89
CA GLY A 145 -13.45 -2.87 -8.30
C GLY A 145 -14.42 -3.09 -7.14
N VAL A 146 -14.20 -4.12 -6.32
CA VAL A 146 -14.98 -4.34 -5.09
C VAL A 146 -14.82 -3.19 -4.11
N GLY A 147 -13.61 -2.64 -3.97
CA GLY A 147 -13.35 -1.46 -3.13
C GLY A 147 -14.12 -0.23 -3.60
N ILE A 148 -14.10 0.06 -4.91
CA ILE A 148 -14.83 1.19 -5.51
C ILE A 148 -16.35 1.01 -5.36
N LEU A 149 -16.86 -0.19 -5.62
CA LEU A 149 -18.29 -0.50 -5.44
C LEU A 149 -18.69 -0.40 -3.95
N GLY A 150 -17.86 -0.89 -3.05
CA GLY A 150 -18.07 -0.76 -1.60
C GLY A 150 -18.12 0.70 -1.16
N TYR A 151 -17.20 1.53 -1.67
CA TYR A 151 -17.20 2.97 -1.40
C TYR A 151 -18.45 3.66 -1.93
N ALA A 152 -18.90 3.33 -3.16
CA ALA A 152 -20.04 3.97 -3.80
C ALA A 152 -21.39 3.52 -3.22
N ALA A 153 -21.55 2.21 -2.97
CA ALA A 153 -22.83 1.64 -2.54
C ALA A 153 -23.01 1.56 -1.02
N PHE A 154 -21.91 1.44 -0.27
CA PHE A 154 -21.90 1.23 1.19
C PHE A 154 -20.82 2.08 1.89
N PRO A 155 -20.89 3.43 1.79
CA PRO A 155 -19.82 4.31 2.29
C PRO A 155 -19.52 4.09 3.77
N ALA A 156 -20.53 3.93 4.63
CA ALA A 156 -20.33 3.69 6.07
C ALA A 156 -19.56 2.38 6.34
N ASN A 157 -19.83 1.32 5.58
CA ASN A 157 -19.10 0.05 5.70
C ASN A 157 -17.67 0.18 5.17
N PHE A 158 -17.49 0.97 4.11
CA PHE A 158 -16.15 1.26 3.57
C PHE A 158 -15.31 2.05 4.58
N GLU A 159 -15.86 3.09 5.18
CA GLU A 159 -15.18 3.87 6.24
C GLU A 159 -14.82 2.99 7.45
N ALA A 160 -15.70 2.06 7.83
CA ALA A 160 -15.46 1.17 8.97
C ALA A 160 -14.41 0.07 8.71
N LYS A 161 -14.33 -0.47 7.49
CA LYS A 161 -13.56 -1.69 7.19
C LYS A 161 -12.50 -1.51 6.10
N GLY A 162 -12.58 -0.46 5.29
CA GLY A 162 -11.73 -0.26 4.12
C GLY A 162 -10.24 -0.22 4.48
N HIS A 163 -9.88 0.45 5.58
CA HIS A 163 -8.51 0.47 6.10
C HIS A 163 -7.98 -0.96 6.37
N THR A 164 -8.72 -1.71 7.17
CA THR A 164 -8.30 -3.07 7.58
C THR A 164 -8.17 -4.00 6.39
N VAL A 165 -9.15 -3.98 5.48
CA VAL A 165 -9.10 -4.81 4.26
C VAL A 165 -7.91 -4.43 3.38
N ALA A 166 -7.69 -3.12 3.16
CA ALA A 166 -6.56 -2.65 2.37
C ALA A 166 -5.22 -3.01 3.01
N ALA A 167 -5.08 -2.82 4.33
CA ALA A 167 -3.85 -3.13 5.06
C ALA A 167 -3.52 -4.63 5.02
N VAL A 168 -4.49 -5.51 5.32
CA VAL A 168 -4.29 -6.95 5.28
C VAL A 168 -3.91 -7.40 3.87
N THR A 169 -4.62 -6.93 2.85
CA THR A 169 -4.35 -7.29 1.45
C THR A 169 -2.98 -6.78 1.00
N MET A 170 -2.58 -5.57 1.39
CA MET A 170 -1.26 -5.01 1.15
C MET A 170 -0.16 -5.90 1.74
N PHE A 171 -0.28 -6.26 3.01
CA PHE A 171 0.72 -7.11 3.68
C PHE A 171 0.79 -8.51 3.08
N VAL A 172 -0.34 -9.10 2.71
CA VAL A 172 -0.36 -10.39 1.99
C VAL A 172 0.39 -10.29 0.68
N GLY A 173 0.21 -9.19 -0.07
CA GLY A 173 0.95 -8.93 -1.30
C GLY A 173 2.46 -8.83 -1.06
N ILE A 174 2.89 -8.05 -0.06
CA ILE A 174 4.30 -7.89 0.28
C ILE A 174 4.93 -9.24 0.69
N ILE A 175 4.23 -10.01 1.52
CA ILE A 175 4.68 -11.36 1.93
C ILE A 175 4.80 -12.27 0.71
N ALA A 176 3.83 -12.24 -0.20
CA ALA A 176 3.88 -13.03 -1.43
C ALA A 176 5.12 -12.70 -2.26
N VAL A 177 5.50 -11.43 -2.41
CA VAL A 177 6.72 -11.01 -3.11
C VAL A 177 7.97 -11.52 -2.40
N ILE A 178 8.03 -11.43 -1.07
CA ILE A 178 9.17 -11.94 -0.29
C ILE A 178 9.34 -13.45 -0.54
N VAL A 179 8.23 -14.20 -0.52
CA VAL A 179 8.24 -15.65 -0.77
C VAL A 179 8.70 -15.95 -2.22
N LEU A 180 8.16 -15.22 -3.22
CA LEU A 180 8.57 -15.39 -4.62
C LEU A 180 10.06 -15.12 -4.81
N ASN A 181 10.59 -14.06 -4.21
CA ASN A 181 12.01 -13.75 -4.25
C ASN A 181 12.87 -14.84 -3.57
N ALA A 182 12.46 -15.37 -2.44
CA ALA A 182 13.15 -16.44 -1.74
C ALA A 182 13.20 -17.73 -2.57
N LEU A 183 12.08 -18.10 -3.21
CA LEU A 183 12.00 -19.26 -4.10
C LEU A 183 12.87 -19.07 -5.37
N SER A 184 12.87 -17.87 -5.94
CA SER A 184 13.71 -17.55 -7.11
C SER A 184 15.20 -17.61 -6.77
N ALA A 185 15.60 -17.10 -5.60
CA ALA A 185 16.99 -17.19 -5.13
C ALA A 185 17.43 -18.64 -4.88
N GLN A 186 16.55 -19.47 -4.31
CA GLN A 186 16.83 -20.88 -4.08
C GLN A 186 17.00 -21.66 -5.39
N SER A 187 16.13 -21.42 -6.38
CA SER A 187 16.25 -22.07 -7.70
C SER A 187 17.52 -21.65 -8.46
N ALA A 188 17.98 -20.41 -8.29
CA ALA A 188 19.24 -19.95 -8.86
C ALA A 188 20.47 -20.61 -8.23
N GLN A 189 20.42 -20.99 -6.96
CA GLN A 189 21.52 -21.70 -6.28
C GLN A 189 21.58 -23.19 -6.61
N THR A 190 20.47 -23.81 -6.98
CA THR A 190 20.38 -25.23 -7.32
C THR A 190 20.56 -25.50 -8.82
N GLY A 191 20.59 -24.46 -9.66
CA GLY A 191 20.91 -24.56 -11.10
C GLY A 191 22.40 -24.87 -11.34
N PRO A 192 22.77 -25.47 -12.50
CA PRO A 192 24.16 -25.66 -12.82
C PRO A 192 24.88 -24.32 -12.76
N SER A 193 25.97 -24.28 -11.98
CA SER A 193 26.78 -23.08 -11.79
C SER A 193 27.25 -22.57 -13.15
N TYR A 194 26.63 -21.53 -13.67
CA TYR A 194 27.20 -20.72 -14.72
C TYR A 194 28.42 -19.97 -14.13
N VAL A 195 29.53 -20.67 -14.05
CA VAL A 195 30.86 -20.09 -13.97
C VAL A 195 31.15 -19.56 -15.36
N GLY A 196 30.71 -18.41 -15.65
CA GLY A 196 30.87 -17.70 -16.92
C GLY A 196 31.12 -16.25 -16.67
N GLY A 197 32.36 -15.89 -16.54
CA GLY A 197 33.09 -14.70 -16.91
C GLY A 197 32.37 -13.35 -16.74
N TYR A 198 32.79 -12.61 -15.72
CA TYR A 198 32.91 -11.15 -15.79
C TYR A 198 34.39 -10.82 -16.00
#